data_20c38ecbd11aa152f5e8c5c6c4a123bb
#
_entry.id   20c38ecbd11aa152f5e8c5c6c4a123bb
#
_cell.length_a   1.000
_cell.length_b   1.000
_cell.length_c   1.000
_cell.angle_alpha   90.00
_cell.angle_beta   90.00
_cell.angle_gamma   90.00
#
_symmetry.space_group_name_H-M   'P 1'
#
loop_
_entity.id
_entity.type
_entity.pdbx_description
1 polymer ?
#
loop_
_entity_poly.entity_id
_entity_poly.type
_entity_poly.pdbx_seq_one_letter_code
_entity_poly.pdbx_strand_id
1 'polypeptide(L)'
;MADDGSGIGSDFLVNHLLLSRFWCLVTSASLFILAQISAATVTSPGLLYLVSGLTGLAYGFLFGFYPALVAEVFGIQGMSQNWGFMIISSVIGGPIFNILYGVVFDSHSIIKNDGTRDCDEGRECYRAAYLVTLLLAGVGLLASLISVKYDKPRARRRMKSEYVEARQV
;
A
#
# COMPACT_ATOMS: atom_id res chain seq x y z
N MET A 1 25.45 -8.36 -18.84
CA MET A 1 24.83 -9.47 -18.10
C MET A 1 24.52 -8.91 -16.73
N ALA A 2 23.39 -8.30 -16.58
CA ALA A 2 22.88 -7.79 -15.30
C ALA A 2 21.73 -8.71 -14.89
N ASP A 3 21.86 -9.20 -13.70
CA ASP A 3 21.06 -10.26 -13.10
C ASP A 3 19.59 -9.88 -12.96
N ASP A 4 18.70 -10.58 -13.66
CA ASP A 4 17.27 -10.34 -13.75
C ASP A 4 16.48 -10.91 -12.54
N GLY A 5 17.07 -10.90 -11.35
CA GLY A 5 16.51 -11.58 -10.17
C GLY A 5 15.43 -10.84 -9.38
N SER A 6 15.17 -9.55 -9.62
CA SER A 6 14.40 -8.74 -8.66
C SER A 6 13.13 -8.08 -9.21
N GLY A 7 12.34 -8.79 -9.97
CA GLY A 7 11.13 -8.16 -10.51
C GLY A 7 10.20 -9.04 -11.32
N ILE A 8 10.31 -10.36 -11.22
CA ILE A 8 9.52 -11.30 -12.03
C ILE A 8 8.02 -10.97 -12.00
N GLY A 9 7.49 -10.55 -10.86
CA GLY A 9 6.08 -10.14 -10.74
C GLY A 9 5.76 -8.81 -11.42
N SER A 10 6.66 -7.81 -11.34
CA SER A 10 6.46 -6.50 -11.96
C SER A 10 6.61 -6.55 -13.47
N ASP A 11 7.63 -7.28 -13.95
CA ASP A 11 7.90 -7.41 -15.37
C ASP A 11 6.84 -8.25 -16.08
N PHE A 12 6.29 -9.26 -15.41
CA PHE A 12 5.15 -10.02 -15.92
C PHE A 12 3.90 -9.14 -16.11
N LEU A 13 3.58 -8.28 -15.13
CA LEU A 13 2.43 -7.37 -15.24
C LEU A 13 2.66 -6.25 -16.27
N VAL A 14 3.86 -5.69 -16.34
CA VAL A 14 4.20 -4.63 -17.29
C VAL A 14 4.28 -5.17 -18.71
N ASN A 15 4.91 -6.32 -18.94
CA ASN A 15 5.06 -6.91 -20.27
C ASN A 15 3.77 -7.52 -20.82
N HIS A 16 2.90 -8.10 -19.96
CA HIS A 16 1.66 -8.70 -20.42
C HIS A 16 0.49 -7.72 -20.54
N LEU A 17 0.47 -6.64 -19.75
CA LEU A 17 -0.67 -5.72 -19.73
C LEU A 17 -0.37 -4.34 -20.30
N LEU A 18 0.88 -4.04 -20.72
CA LEU A 18 1.30 -2.71 -21.20
C LEU A 18 0.85 -1.57 -20.26
N LEU A 19 0.68 -1.88 -18.98
CA LEU A 19 0.18 -0.98 -17.97
C LEU A 19 1.36 -0.24 -17.32
N SER A 20 1.21 1.07 -17.13
CA SER A 20 2.15 1.86 -16.34
C SER A 20 2.31 1.26 -14.94
N ARG A 21 3.54 1.24 -14.40
CA ARG A 21 3.82 0.72 -13.02
C ARG A 21 2.99 1.42 -11.94
N PHE A 22 2.45 2.60 -12.22
CA PHE A 22 1.53 3.29 -11.31
C PHE A 22 0.21 2.53 -11.09
N TRP A 23 -0.19 1.65 -11.99
CA TRP A 23 -1.35 0.77 -11.78
C TRP A 23 -1.13 -0.24 -10.65
N CYS A 24 0.12 -0.61 -10.40
CA CYS A 24 0.47 -1.47 -9.27
C CYS A 24 0.17 -0.78 -7.92
N LEU A 25 0.38 0.55 -7.84
CA LEU A 25 -0.03 1.33 -6.65
C LEU A 25 -1.55 1.33 -6.46
N VAL A 26 -2.30 1.48 -7.55
CA VAL A 26 -3.77 1.44 -7.51
C VAL A 26 -4.25 0.07 -7.04
N THR A 27 -3.64 -1.01 -7.54
CA THR A 27 -3.96 -2.38 -7.12
C THR A 27 -3.67 -2.59 -5.63
N SER A 28 -2.48 -2.17 -5.16
CA SER A 28 -2.12 -2.27 -3.74
C SER A 28 -3.06 -1.45 -2.86
N ALA A 29 -3.37 -0.20 -3.23
CA ALA A 29 -4.30 0.65 -2.49
C ALA A 29 -5.71 0.04 -2.45
N SER A 30 -6.17 -0.57 -3.53
CA SER A 30 -7.46 -1.27 -3.57
C SER A 30 -7.49 -2.50 -2.65
N LEU A 31 -6.40 -3.28 -2.61
CA LEU A 31 -6.26 -4.40 -1.69
C LEU A 31 -6.26 -3.94 -0.23
N PHE A 32 -5.60 -2.82 0.09
CA PHE A 32 -5.67 -2.24 1.44
C PHE A 32 -7.09 -1.82 1.81
N ILE A 33 -7.84 -1.21 0.91
CA ILE A 33 -9.25 -0.84 1.15
C ILE A 33 -10.09 -2.08 1.42
N LEU A 34 -9.92 -3.15 0.64
CA LEU A 34 -10.61 -4.42 0.86
C LEU A 34 -10.26 -5.03 2.22
N ALA A 35 -8.99 -4.99 2.61
CA ALA A 35 -8.54 -5.44 3.93
C ALA A 35 -9.18 -4.64 5.06
N GLN A 36 -9.26 -3.31 4.94
CA GLN A 36 -9.88 -2.43 5.95
C GLN A 36 -11.38 -2.64 6.06
N ILE A 37 -12.08 -2.79 4.94
CA ILE A 37 -13.53 -3.12 4.94
C ILE A 37 -13.75 -4.48 5.60
N SER A 38 -12.95 -5.48 5.25
CA SER A 38 -13.01 -6.80 5.89
C SER A 38 -12.79 -6.70 7.39
N ALA A 39 -11.75 -5.96 7.83
CA ALA A 39 -11.45 -5.76 9.24
C ALA A 39 -12.59 -5.08 10.01
N ALA A 40 -13.22 -4.06 9.42
CA ALA A 40 -14.32 -3.33 10.03
C ALA A 40 -15.63 -4.16 10.14
N THR A 41 -15.76 -5.21 9.33
CA THR A 41 -16.99 -6.06 9.25
C THR A 41 -16.86 -7.41 9.95
N VAL A 42 -15.64 -7.87 10.22
CA VAL A 42 -15.39 -9.16 10.86
C VAL A 42 -15.96 -9.18 12.27
N THR A 43 -16.72 -10.24 12.56
CA THR A 43 -17.28 -10.52 13.90
C THR A 43 -16.79 -11.84 14.48
N SER A 44 -16.15 -12.68 13.68
CA SER A 44 -15.69 -14.02 14.07
C SER A 44 -14.17 -14.10 14.08
N PRO A 45 -13.54 -14.66 15.13
CA PRO A 45 -12.09 -14.79 15.21
C PRO A 45 -11.44 -15.53 14.03
N GLY A 46 -12.15 -16.49 13.43
CA GLY A 46 -11.67 -17.25 12.29
C GLY A 46 -11.46 -16.41 11.02
N LEU A 47 -12.23 -15.32 10.86
CA LEU A 47 -12.10 -14.42 9.70
C LEU A 47 -10.92 -13.44 9.84
N LEU A 48 -10.30 -13.35 11.01
CA LEU A 48 -9.08 -12.53 11.21
C LEU A 48 -7.91 -13.02 10.36
N TYR A 49 -7.84 -14.34 10.09
CA TYR A 49 -6.82 -14.88 9.17
C TYR A 49 -6.96 -14.32 7.76
N LEU A 50 -8.20 -14.12 7.29
CA LEU A 50 -8.46 -13.53 5.98
C LEU A 50 -8.02 -12.06 5.94
N VAL A 51 -8.34 -11.29 6.98
CA VAL A 51 -7.90 -9.89 7.09
C VAL A 51 -6.37 -9.79 7.10
N SER A 52 -5.72 -10.64 7.89
CA SER A 52 -4.25 -10.69 7.96
C SER A 52 -3.64 -11.08 6.62
N GLY A 53 -4.20 -12.08 5.94
CA GLY A 53 -3.76 -12.51 4.60
C GLY A 53 -3.90 -11.41 3.55
N LEU A 54 -5.05 -10.71 3.51
CA LEU A 54 -5.27 -9.58 2.59
C LEU A 54 -4.32 -8.42 2.87
N THR A 55 -4.11 -8.09 4.15
CA THR A 55 -3.17 -7.04 4.55
C THR A 55 -1.74 -7.40 4.16
N GLY A 56 -1.32 -8.64 4.43
CA GLY A 56 0.00 -9.14 4.03
C GLY A 56 0.20 -9.12 2.52
N LEU A 57 -0.82 -9.52 1.75
CA LEU A 57 -0.80 -9.47 0.29
C LEU A 57 -0.65 -8.02 -0.21
N ALA A 58 -1.47 -7.09 0.29
CA ALA A 58 -1.43 -5.68 -0.08
C ALA A 58 -0.06 -5.05 0.24
N TYR A 59 0.49 -5.36 1.41
CA TYR A 59 1.80 -4.92 1.85
C TYR A 59 2.93 -5.50 0.99
N GLY A 60 2.88 -6.81 0.71
CA GLY A 60 3.85 -7.48 -0.17
C GLY A 60 3.84 -6.89 -1.58
N PHE A 61 2.66 -6.63 -2.13
CA PHE A 61 2.53 -5.92 -3.41
C PHE A 61 3.18 -4.54 -3.35
N LEU A 62 2.86 -3.73 -2.34
CA LEU A 62 3.40 -2.38 -2.22
C LEU A 62 4.93 -2.40 -2.18
N PHE A 63 5.51 -3.17 -1.29
CA PHE A 63 6.97 -3.22 -1.12
C PHE A 63 7.70 -3.91 -2.26
N GLY A 64 7.04 -4.83 -2.98
CA GLY A 64 7.61 -5.47 -4.15
C GLY A 64 7.76 -4.54 -5.36
N PHE A 65 6.79 -3.63 -5.58
CA PHE A 65 6.81 -2.74 -6.75
C PHE A 65 7.38 -1.35 -6.48
N TYR A 66 7.34 -0.91 -5.25
CA TYR A 66 7.68 0.46 -4.87
C TYR A 66 9.13 0.85 -5.16
N PRO A 67 10.14 0.00 -4.87
CA PRO A 67 11.54 0.31 -5.21
C PRO A 67 11.74 0.49 -6.72
N ALA A 68 11.13 -0.37 -7.52
CA ALA A 68 11.22 -0.31 -8.98
C ALA A 68 10.57 0.98 -9.52
N LEU A 69 9.41 1.37 -8.96
CA LEU A 69 8.74 2.62 -9.32
C LEU A 69 9.59 3.85 -8.97
N VAL A 70 10.20 3.87 -7.79
CA VAL A 70 11.09 4.97 -7.35
C VAL A 70 12.29 5.07 -8.27
N ALA A 71 12.92 3.95 -8.61
CA ALA A 71 14.05 3.92 -9.53
C ALA A 71 13.67 4.43 -10.93
N GLU A 72 12.47 4.13 -11.41
CA GLU A 72 11.99 4.60 -12.71
C GLU A 72 11.69 6.10 -12.74
N VAL A 73 11.09 6.63 -11.66
CA VAL A 73 10.68 8.04 -11.61
C VAL A 73 11.85 8.98 -11.32
N PHE A 74 12.72 8.61 -10.39
CA PHE A 74 13.81 9.45 -9.87
C PHE A 74 15.20 9.06 -10.37
N GLY A 75 15.30 7.93 -11.08
CA GLY A 75 16.57 7.36 -11.49
C GLY A 75 17.31 6.67 -10.33
N ILE A 76 18.29 5.85 -10.69
CA ILE A 76 19.06 5.05 -9.71
C ILE A 76 19.83 5.96 -8.73
N GLN A 77 20.33 7.12 -9.19
CA GLN A 77 21.08 8.06 -8.36
C GLN A 77 20.21 8.71 -7.27
N GLY A 78 18.93 8.97 -7.55
CA GLY A 78 17.97 9.54 -6.60
C GLY A 78 17.25 8.52 -5.72
N MET A 79 17.44 7.23 -5.98
CA MET A 79 16.69 6.16 -5.34
C MET A 79 16.84 6.14 -3.82
N SER A 80 18.08 6.22 -3.30
CA SER A 80 18.35 6.14 -1.86
C SER A 80 17.68 7.24 -1.06
N GLN A 81 17.74 8.48 -1.54
CA GLN A 81 17.16 9.63 -0.84
C GLN A 81 15.63 9.54 -0.83
N ASN A 82 15.03 9.25 -1.98
CA ASN A 82 13.57 9.15 -2.08
C ASN A 82 13.02 7.95 -1.32
N TRP A 83 13.73 6.81 -1.32
CA TRP A 83 13.38 5.65 -0.51
C TRP A 83 13.44 5.95 0.99
N GLY A 84 14.48 6.67 1.44
CA GLY A 84 14.59 7.12 2.83
C GLY A 84 13.41 7.99 3.26
N PHE A 85 12.98 8.94 2.44
CA PHE A 85 11.79 9.76 2.71
C PHE A 85 10.51 8.93 2.87
N MET A 86 10.35 7.89 2.07
CA MET A 86 9.19 7.00 2.14
C MET A 86 9.18 6.16 3.41
N ILE A 87 10.33 5.66 3.84
CA ILE A 87 10.45 4.92 5.10
C ILE A 87 10.11 5.83 6.30
N ILE A 88 10.51 7.10 6.29
CA ILE A 88 10.17 8.06 7.35
C ILE A 88 8.65 8.16 7.53
N SER A 89 7.87 8.15 6.46
CA SER A 89 6.41 8.18 6.56
C SER A 89 5.84 6.99 7.32
N SER A 90 6.42 5.80 7.14
CA SER A 90 6.04 4.59 7.86
C SER A 90 6.47 4.62 9.33
N VAL A 91 7.66 5.17 9.61
CA VAL A 91 8.19 5.32 10.98
C VAL A 91 7.34 6.29 11.80
N ILE A 92 6.81 7.34 11.19
CA ILE A 92 5.92 8.30 11.85
C ILE A 92 4.49 7.76 11.90
N GLY A 93 3.99 7.25 10.80
CA GLY A 93 2.61 6.76 10.68
C GLY A 93 2.32 5.55 11.56
N GLY A 94 3.24 4.59 11.64
CA GLY A 94 3.06 3.37 12.42
C GLY A 94 2.70 3.64 13.90
N PRO A 95 3.52 4.38 14.65
CA PRO A 95 3.18 4.74 16.03
C PRO A 95 1.88 5.51 16.19
N ILE A 96 1.58 6.46 15.28
CA ILE A 96 0.34 7.25 15.33
C ILE A 96 -0.87 6.32 15.25
N PHE A 97 -0.88 5.38 14.29
CA PHE A 97 -2.01 4.45 14.15
C PHE A 97 -2.07 3.41 15.26
N ASN A 98 -0.93 2.97 15.80
CA ASN A 98 -0.90 2.10 16.98
C ASN A 98 -1.50 2.78 18.21
N ILE A 99 -1.15 4.05 18.45
CA ILE A 99 -1.73 4.84 19.55
C ILE A 99 -3.23 5.04 19.31
N LEU A 100 -3.64 5.40 18.10
CA LEU A 100 -5.06 5.55 17.75
C LEU A 100 -5.84 4.26 18.05
N TYR A 101 -5.31 3.11 17.61
CA TYR A 101 -5.94 1.82 17.89
C TYR A 101 -6.00 1.53 19.39
N GLY A 102 -4.91 1.79 20.12
CA GLY A 102 -4.84 1.62 21.57
C GLY A 102 -5.87 2.46 22.31
N VAL A 103 -5.99 3.76 21.98
CA VAL A 103 -6.97 4.67 22.58
C VAL A 103 -8.40 4.22 22.32
N VAL A 104 -8.71 3.81 21.09
CA VAL A 104 -10.05 3.31 20.74
C VAL A 104 -10.35 2.02 21.50
N PHE A 105 -9.40 1.09 21.54
CA PHE A 105 -9.56 -0.16 22.30
C PHE A 105 -9.71 0.07 23.79
N ASP A 106 -8.89 0.93 24.37
CA ASP A 106 -8.93 1.26 25.81
C ASP A 106 -10.24 1.92 26.23
N SER A 107 -10.85 2.72 25.37
CA SER A 107 -12.12 3.39 25.65
C SER A 107 -13.32 2.45 25.72
N HIS A 108 -13.22 1.26 25.10
CA HIS A 108 -14.29 0.25 25.05
C HIS A 108 -13.93 -1.03 25.85
N SER A 109 -12.74 -1.08 26.46
CA SER A 109 -12.25 -2.25 27.21
C SER A 109 -12.55 -2.14 28.70
N ILE A 110 -12.83 -3.28 29.33
CA ILE A 110 -13.06 -3.42 30.76
C ILE A 110 -11.84 -4.11 31.38
N ILE A 111 -11.37 -3.61 32.51
CA ILE A 111 -10.28 -4.27 33.26
C ILE A 111 -10.88 -5.40 34.10
N LYS A 112 -10.50 -6.64 33.78
CA LYS A 112 -10.88 -7.82 34.58
C LYS A 112 -10.12 -7.87 35.91
N ASN A 113 -10.63 -8.67 36.84
CA ASN A 113 -10.03 -8.86 38.20
C ASN A 113 -8.59 -9.39 38.16
N ASP A 114 -8.16 -9.97 37.05
CA ASP A 114 -6.79 -10.48 36.83
C ASP A 114 -5.84 -9.42 36.25
N GLY A 115 -6.33 -8.18 36.07
CA GLY A 115 -5.55 -7.08 35.49
C GLY A 115 -5.48 -7.09 33.94
N THR A 116 -6.08 -8.09 33.30
CA THR A 116 -6.16 -8.13 31.84
C THR A 116 -7.26 -7.23 31.33
N ARG A 117 -7.01 -6.56 30.19
CA ARG A 117 -8.03 -5.79 29.49
C ARG A 117 -8.74 -6.70 28.49
N ASP A 118 -10.05 -6.74 28.58
CA ASP A 118 -10.89 -7.47 27.65
C ASP A 118 -12.01 -6.57 27.11
N CYS A 119 -12.45 -6.85 25.90
CA CYS A 119 -13.51 -6.08 25.29
C CYS A 119 -14.72 -6.98 25.02
N ASP A 120 -15.79 -6.75 25.77
CA ASP A 120 -17.03 -7.49 25.63
C ASP A 120 -17.94 -6.93 24.52
N GLU A 121 -17.68 -5.70 24.04
CA GLU A 121 -18.45 -5.06 22.98
C GLU A 121 -18.12 -5.57 21.56
N GLY A 122 -17.20 -6.53 21.46
CA GLY A 122 -16.86 -7.19 20.21
C GLY A 122 -16.23 -6.21 19.19
N ARG A 123 -16.92 -5.96 18.07
CA ARG A 123 -16.33 -5.17 16.98
C ARG A 123 -16.26 -3.65 17.26
N GLU A 124 -17.03 -3.12 18.19
CA GLU A 124 -17.02 -1.68 18.49
C GLU A 124 -15.66 -1.25 19.06
N CYS A 125 -14.92 -2.17 19.69
CA CYS A 125 -13.60 -1.93 20.27
C CYS A 125 -12.50 -1.53 19.27
N TYR A 126 -12.70 -1.81 17.98
CA TYR A 126 -11.70 -1.51 16.95
C TYR A 126 -12.29 -0.86 15.70
N ARG A 127 -13.63 -0.85 15.58
CA ARG A 127 -14.33 -0.36 14.38
C ARG A 127 -13.96 1.09 14.04
N ALA A 128 -13.91 1.98 15.03
CA ALA A 128 -13.58 3.38 14.78
C ALA A 128 -12.17 3.56 14.22
N ALA A 129 -11.19 2.80 14.75
CA ALA A 129 -9.81 2.84 14.24
C ALA A 129 -9.74 2.36 12.78
N TYR A 130 -10.43 1.27 12.44
CA TYR A 130 -10.48 0.78 11.06
C TYR A 130 -11.22 1.71 10.10
N LEU A 131 -12.23 2.45 10.56
CA LEU A 131 -12.91 3.45 9.72
C LEU A 131 -11.99 4.63 9.41
N VAL A 132 -11.21 5.09 10.38
CA VAL A 132 -10.22 6.17 10.16
C VAL A 132 -9.15 5.71 9.15
N THR A 133 -8.61 4.51 9.32
CA THR A 133 -7.61 3.96 8.39
C THR A 133 -8.20 3.72 7.00
N LEU A 134 -9.48 3.33 6.90
CA LEU A 134 -10.20 3.20 5.63
C LEU A 134 -10.32 4.52 4.89
N LEU A 135 -10.67 5.61 5.59
CA LEU A 135 -10.73 6.95 4.99
C LEU A 135 -9.37 7.38 4.43
N LEU A 136 -8.30 7.14 5.18
CA LEU A 136 -6.94 7.46 4.74
C LEU A 136 -6.47 6.57 3.57
N ALA A 137 -6.85 5.29 3.57
CA ALA A 137 -6.61 4.41 2.42
C ALA A 137 -7.34 4.91 1.16
N GLY A 138 -8.54 5.47 1.32
CA GLY A 138 -9.28 6.14 0.24
C GLY A 138 -8.53 7.34 -0.32
N VAL A 139 -7.94 8.18 0.53
CA VAL A 139 -7.08 9.29 0.10
C VAL A 139 -5.86 8.77 -0.66
N GLY A 140 -5.22 7.70 -0.18
CA GLY A 140 -4.11 7.03 -0.85
C GLY A 140 -4.49 6.50 -2.24
N LEU A 141 -5.68 5.90 -2.38
CA LEU A 141 -6.19 5.46 -3.68
C LEU A 141 -6.40 6.63 -4.63
N LEU A 142 -6.99 7.73 -4.18
CA LEU A 142 -7.18 8.94 -4.99
C LEU A 142 -5.84 9.51 -5.46
N ALA A 143 -4.85 9.60 -4.58
CA ALA A 143 -3.51 10.05 -4.92
C ALA A 143 -2.86 9.13 -5.97
N SER A 144 -3.04 7.81 -5.86
CA SER A 144 -2.54 6.83 -6.82
C SER A 144 -3.19 6.99 -8.20
N LEU A 145 -4.52 7.21 -8.24
CA LEU A 145 -5.25 7.45 -9.49
C LEU A 145 -4.81 8.77 -10.17
N ILE A 146 -4.60 9.81 -9.38
CA ILE A 146 -4.05 11.08 -9.88
C ILE A 146 -2.67 10.86 -10.49
N SER A 147 -1.80 10.10 -9.83
CA SER A 147 -0.47 9.76 -10.33
C SER A 147 -0.51 9.03 -11.67
N VAL A 148 -1.41 8.05 -11.82
CA VAL A 148 -1.65 7.37 -13.11
C VAL A 148 -2.05 8.36 -14.21
N LYS A 149 -2.90 9.33 -13.89
CA LYS A 149 -3.35 10.35 -14.87
C LYS A 149 -2.20 11.22 -15.36
N TYR A 150 -1.29 11.61 -14.46
CA TYR A 150 -0.14 12.44 -14.80
C TYR A 150 0.99 11.67 -15.50
N ASP A 151 1.09 10.36 -15.29
CA ASP A 151 2.11 9.53 -15.94
C ASP A 151 1.82 9.25 -17.42
N LYS A 152 0.56 9.10 -17.81
CA LYS A 152 0.16 8.82 -19.21
C LYS A 152 0.82 9.72 -20.26
N PRO A 153 0.92 11.05 -20.10
CA PRO A 153 1.59 11.92 -21.05
C PRO A 153 3.12 11.71 -21.11
N ARG A 154 3.74 11.36 -19.99
CA ARG A 154 5.19 11.11 -19.89
C ARG A 154 5.57 9.79 -20.58
N ALA A 155 4.81 8.73 -20.35
CA ALA A 155 5.00 7.44 -21.00
C ALA A 155 4.89 7.56 -22.53
N ARG A 156 3.91 8.32 -23.05
CA ARG A 156 3.79 8.61 -24.49
C ARG A 156 4.99 9.36 -25.07
N ARG A 157 5.57 10.29 -24.31
CA ARG A 157 6.75 11.04 -24.75
C ARG A 157 7.99 10.16 -24.80
N ARG A 158 8.19 9.27 -23.84
CA ARG A 158 9.29 8.29 -23.81
C ARG A 158 9.22 7.36 -25.02
N MET A 159 8.07 6.71 -25.25
CA MET A 159 7.88 5.83 -26.41
C MET A 159 8.13 6.55 -27.73
N LYS A 160 7.74 7.83 -27.85
CA LYS A 160 7.98 8.60 -29.06
C LYS A 160 9.46 8.92 -29.24
N SER A 161 10.22 9.19 -28.19
CA SER A 161 11.68 9.44 -28.29
C SER A 161 12.43 8.16 -28.67
N GLU A 162 12.10 7.03 -28.06
CA GLU A 162 12.70 5.72 -28.37
C GLU A 162 12.41 5.30 -29.82
N TYR A 163 11.17 5.53 -30.31
CA TYR A 163 10.81 5.24 -31.71
C TYR A 163 11.59 6.12 -32.69
N VAL A 164 11.85 7.38 -32.35
CA VAL A 164 12.63 8.30 -33.20
C VAL A 164 14.11 7.88 -33.22
N GLU A 165 14.66 7.48 -32.08
CA GLU A 165 16.05 7.03 -31.95
C GLU A 165 16.30 5.73 -32.70
N ALA A 166 15.39 4.75 -32.58
CA ALA A 166 15.44 3.49 -33.30
C ALA A 166 15.32 3.64 -34.84
N ARG A 167 14.81 4.77 -35.31
CA ARG A 167 14.67 5.04 -36.76
C ARG A 167 15.88 5.75 -37.36
N GLN A 168 16.80 6.23 -36.51
CA GLN A 168 18.03 6.93 -36.96
C GLN A 168 19.25 6.00 -37.01
N VAL A 169 19.12 4.76 -36.54
CA VAL A 169 20.10 3.67 -36.66
C VAL A 169 19.74 2.77 -37.84
#